data_f73a56c19d3e10bb20a271740f0b0dda
#
_entry.id   f73a56c19d3e10bb20a271740f0b0dda
#
_cell.length_a   1.000
_cell.length_b   1.000
_cell.length_c   1.000
_cell.angle_alpha   90.00
_cell.angle_beta   90.00
_cell.angle_gamma   90.00
#
_symmetry.space_group_name_H-M   'P 1'
#
loop_
_entity.id
_entity.type
_entity.pdbx_description
1 polymer ?
#
loop_
_entity_poly.entity_id
_entity_poly.type
_entity_poly.pdbx_seq_one_letter_code
_entity_poly.pdbx_strand_id
1 'polypeptide(L)'
;MKKLLALLMAAVMLTATACGGAEKSGTDTIPYWSEDSEVMQSIVSYVESVTDETSNTYLLPEDLIAVFDFDGTLYGERFPTYFDTCLMLHRALHDKTYEAPEEIKEKAAALEEALLNYQPEPEKTLSTSQCSAEMFKGMINEDYKDYIAKFKEEHVYGFNGMTYSDAFFQPMTALVKYLADNDFVIFICSGSERTIVRELIKGKLDKWIPGHQVMGSTYSFVATNQGDTDGRKYTISEKDELHIEGYVLTKNQKTNKVITIATEIGKGPALVFGNSSGDLAMGMYAIKAGGKGYMLLCDDTERDYGDPQVAAEFAKECEKIGLETISMKNDFTTIYGTNVKKVDELSKKAEEEQAAQEQAAQEQAAEGQTAAEEPAEEQPAEEQPAEEEPAEEEELQPAA
;
A
#
# COMPACT_ATOMS: atom_id res chain seq x y z
N MET A 1 40.68 -3.41 -67.07
CA MET A 1 39.95 -3.84 -65.83
C MET A 1 40.60 -3.27 -64.56
N LYS A 2 41.05 -2.02 -64.57
CA LYS A 2 41.56 -1.30 -63.37
C LYS A 2 40.97 0.10 -63.15
N LYS A 3 39.84 0.43 -63.84
CA LYS A 3 39.13 1.73 -63.67
C LYS A 3 37.68 1.61 -63.27
N LEU A 4 37.22 0.39 -62.87
CA LEU A 4 35.83 0.19 -62.44
C LEU A 4 35.70 -0.09 -60.89
N LEU A 5 36.84 -0.08 -60.16
CA LEU A 5 36.85 -0.33 -58.72
C LEU A 5 36.99 0.93 -57.85
N ALA A 6 37.07 2.11 -58.46
CA ALA A 6 37.23 3.38 -57.76
C ALA A 6 35.95 4.18 -57.60
N LEU A 7 34.81 3.68 -58.13
CA LEU A 7 33.52 4.39 -58.05
C LEU A 7 32.53 3.75 -57.07
N LEU A 8 32.89 2.66 -56.38
CA LEU A 8 32.03 1.98 -55.40
C LEU A 8 32.41 2.25 -53.92
N MET A 9 33.45 3.04 -53.68
CA MET A 9 33.86 3.42 -52.30
C MET A 9 33.50 4.86 -51.91
N ALA A 10 32.81 5.62 -52.75
CA ALA A 10 32.41 6.98 -52.46
C ALA A 10 30.92 7.14 -52.12
N ALA A 11 30.15 6.03 -52.03
CA ALA A 11 28.72 6.05 -51.76
C ALA A 11 28.30 5.45 -50.39
N VAL A 12 29.24 5.19 -49.48
CA VAL A 12 28.95 4.60 -48.16
C VAL A 12 29.31 5.57 -47.00
N MET A 13 29.70 6.81 -47.28
CA MET A 13 30.01 7.78 -46.19
C MET A 13 29.10 9.00 -46.17
N LEU A 14 27.80 8.83 -46.37
CA LEU A 14 26.82 9.94 -46.18
C LEU A 14 25.45 9.48 -45.67
N THR A 15 25.46 8.57 -44.68
CA THR A 15 24.22 8.31 -43.90
C THR A 15 24.57 8.03 -42.42
N ALA A 16 25.31 8.89 -41.82
CA ALA A 16 25.55 8.87 -40.38
C ALA A 16 25.57 10.32 -39.88
N THR A 17 24.38 10.97 -39.90
CA THR A 17 24.12 12.16 -39.06
C THR A 17 22.65 12.52 -39.20
N ALA A 18 21.81 11.82 -38.44
CA ALA A 18 20.55 12.31 -37.99
C ALA A 18 20.11 11.43 -36.80
N CYS A 19 20.91 11.36 -35.73
CA CYS A 19 20.34 11.29 -34.42
C CYS A 19 19.74 12.68 -34.17
N GLY A 20 18.55 12.92 -34.68
CA GLY A 20 17.75 14.03 -34.25
C GLY A 20 17.45 13.79 -32.78
N GLY A 21 18.09 14.56 -31.90
CA GLY A 21 17.60 14.81 -30.59
C GLY A 21 16.16 15.30 -30.76
N ALA A 22 15.18 14.52 -30.33
CA ALA A 22 13.84 15.03 -30.18
C ALA A 22 13.98 16.22 -29.20
N GLU A 23 13.71 17.43 -29.68
CA GLU A 23 13.48 18.55 -28.80
C GLU A 23 12.38 18.14 -27.84
N LYS A 24 12.70 17.95 -26.54
CA LYS A 24 11.73 17.84 -25.45
C LYS A 24 11.06 19.20 -25.35
N SER A 25 9.99 19.40 -26.12
CA SER A 25 9.17 20.61 -26.05
C SER A 25 7.90 20.27 -25.27
N GLY A 26 7.76 20.93 -24.15
CA GLY A 26 6.55 20.94 -23.36
C GLY A 26 6.72 20.16 -22.04
N THR A 27 6.19 20.70 -20.98
CA THR A 27 6.05 20.03 -19.69
C THR A 27 5.44 18.67 -19.92
N ASP A 28 6.21 17.59 -19.70
CA ASP A 28 5.74 16.22 -19.82
C ASP A 28 4.60 16.01 -18.80
N THR A 29 3.36 15.96 -19.29
CA THR A 29 2.20 15.68 -18.45
C THR A 29 2.00 14.18 -18.35
N ILE A 30 1.94 13.68 -17.13
CA ILE A 30 1.63 12.26 -16.88
C ILE A 30 0.11 12.07 -17.09
N PRO A 31 -0.34 11.14 -17.93
CA PRO A 31 -1.76 10.92 -18.16
C PRO A 31 -2.55 10.69 -16.86
N TYR A 32 -3.78 11.18 -16.84
CA TYR A 32 -4.72 11.10 -15.71
C TYR A 32 -4.36 11.91 -14.47
N TRP A 33 -3.27 12.68 -14.50
CA TRP A 33 -2.96 13.69 -13.51
C TRP A 33 -3.55 15.05 -13.92
N SER A 34 -3.85 15.88 -12.93
CA SER A 34 -4.24 17.28 -13.17
C SER A 34 -3.05 18.07 -13.72
N GLU A 35 -3.27 18.90 -14.73
CA GLU A 35 -2.24 19.78 -15.28
C GLU A 35 -1.72 20.78 -14.24
N ASP A 36 -2.57 21.13 -13.26
CA ASP A 36 -2.25 22.07 -12.18
C ASP A 36 -1.61 21.38 -10.96
N SER A 37 -1.35 20.06 -11.00
CA SER A 37 -0.75 19.33 -9.89
C SER A 37 0.71 19.72 -9.66
N GLU A 38 0.97 20.43 -8.57
CA GLU A 38 2.32 20.84 -8.17
C GLU A 38 3.21 19.62 -7.84
N VAL A 39 2.63 18.59 -7.22
CA VAL A 39 3.37 17.36 -6.88
C VAL A 39 3.74 16.56 -8.13
N MET A 40 2.89 16.52 -9.16
CA MET A 40 3.25 15.93 -10.45
C MET A 40 4.45 16.66 -11.06
N GLN A 41 4.42 17.98 -11.06
CA GLN A 41 5.53 18.81 -11.57
C GLN A 41 6.81 18.60 -10.75
N SER A 42 6.70 18.42 -9.42
CA SER A 42 7.82 18.05 -8.54
C SER A 42 8.45 16.72 -8.94
N ILE A 43 7.60 15.70 -9.23
CA ILE A 43 8.06 14.37 -9.68
C ILE A 43 8.78 14.48 -11.03
N VAL A 44 8.16 15.14 -12.03
CA VAL A 44 8.73 15.31 -13.37
C VAL A 44 10.08 16.04 -13.27
N SER A 45 10.13 17.16 -12.56
CA SER A 45 11.36 17.96 -12.40
C SER A 45 12.48 17.15 -11.72
N TYR A 46 12.13 16.32 -10.73
CA TYR A 46 13.11 15.43 -10.09
C TYR A 46 13.64 14.39 -11.08
N VAL A 47 12.74 13.70 -11.80
CA VAL A 47 13.12 12.69 -12.80
C VAL A 47 14.04 13.31 -13.86
N GLU A 48 13.67 14.46 -14.44
CA GLU A 48 14.51 15.18 -15.40
C GLU A 48 15.89 15.50 -14.82
N SER A 49 15.94 15.99 -13.57
CA SER A 49 17.19 16.37 -12.93
C SER A 49 18.15 15.22 -12.68
N VAL A 50 17.62 14.02 -12.38
CA VAL A 50 18.46 12.84 -12.07
C VAL A 50 18.79 12.02 -13.31
N THR A 51 18.11 12.23 -14.44
CA THR A 51 18.39 11.53 -15.72
C THR A 51 19.19 12.39 -16.70
N ASP A 52 19.36 13.71 -16.45
CA ASP A 52 20.20 14.59 -17.26
C ASP A 52 21.67 14.46 -16.84
N GLU A 53 22.51 13.89 -17.72
CA GLU A 53 23.96 13.72 -17.51
C GLU A 53 24.71 15.05 -17.23
N THR A 54 24.11 16.20 -17.57
CA THR A 54 24.69 17.52 -17.34
C THR A 54 24.27 18.12 -15.98
N SER A 55 23.31 17.50 -15.30
CA SER A 55 22.82 17.92 -14.01
C SER A 55 23.78 17.57 -12.86
N ASN A 56 23.84 18.43 -11.85
CA ASN A 56 24.61 18.15 -10.63
C ASN A 56 23.97 17.06 -9.74
N THR A 57 22.73 16.69 -10.03
CA THR A 57 21.96 15.65 -9.34
C THR A 57 21.83 14.38 -10.15
N TYR A 58 22.53 14.28 -11.29
CA TYR A 58 22.53 13.09 -12.15
C TYR A 58 22.84 11.83 -11.36
N LEU A 59 22.03 10.81 -11.56
CA LEU A 59 22.23 9.47 -11.01
C LEU A 59 22.69 8.50 -12.10
N LEU A 60 23.54 7.56 -11.73
CA LEU A 60 23.90 6.49 -12.64
C LEU A 60 22.68 5.59 -12.92
N PRO A 61 22.58 4.94 -14.09
CA PRO A 61 21.44 4.08 -14.44
C PRO A 61 21.11 3.01 -13.38
N GLU A 62 22.11 2.45 -12.71
CA GLU A 62 21.92 1.49 -11.64
C GLU A 62 21.39 2.08 -10.33
N ASP A 63 21.31 3.41 -10.20
CA ASP A 63 20.77 4.14 -9.05
C ASP A 63 19.36 4.71 -9.34
N LEU A 64 18.88 4.63 -10.59
CA LEU A 64 17.52 5.00 -10.97
C LEU A 64 16.53 3.93 -10.52
N ILE A 65 16.26 3.89 -9.21
CA ILE A 65 15.39 2.89 -8.58
C ILE A 65 14.17 3.58 -7.99
N ALA A 66 12.99 3.10 -8.36
CA ALA A 66 11.72 3.50 -7.76
C ALA A 66 11.08 2.32 -7.03
N VAL A 67 10.57 2.55 -5.82
CA VAL A 67 9.88 1.53 -5.03
C VAL A 67 8.47 2.02 -4.71
N PHE A 68 7.49 1.21 -5.02
CA PHE A 68 6.08 1.47 -4.74
C PHE A 68 5.55 0.51 -3.68
N ASP A 69 4.75 1.00 -2.75
CA ASP A 69 3.78 0.16 -2.10
C ASP A 69 2.70 -0.28 -3.11
N PHE A 70 1.86 -1.23 -2.74
CA PHE A 70 0.85 -1.78 -3.65
C PHE A 70 -0.56 -1.31 -3.30
N ASP A 71 -1.10 -1.78 -2.16
CA ASP A 71 -2.47 -1.49 -1.75
C ASP A 71 -2.59 -0.03 -1.30
N GLY A 72 -3.56 0.70 -1.86
CA GLY A 72 -3.72 2.14 -1.63
C GLY A 72 -2.69 3.04 -2.32
N THR A 73 -1.74 2.46 -3.08
CA THR A 73 -0.72 3.20 -3.84
C THR A 73 -0.82 2.94 -5.34
N LEU A 74 -0.81 1.69 -5.76
CA LEU A 74 -1.01 1.27 -7.15
C LEU A 74 -2.39 0.66 -7.38
N TYR A 75 -3.00 0.12 -6.33
CA TYR A 75 -4.17 -0.73 -6.35
C TYR A 75 -5.15 -0.32 -5.24
N GLY A 76 -6.45 -0.42 -5.51
CA GLY A 76 -7.51 -0.03 -4.57
C GLY A 76 -7.52 -0.88 -3.30
N GLU A 77 -7.70 -0.24 -2.14
CA GLU A 77 -7.74 -0.89 -0.82
C GLU A 77 -9.00 -0.57 -0.01
N ARG A 78 -9.77 0.44 -0.44
CA ARG A 78 -10.78 1.03 0.45
C ARG A 78 -12.06 0.23 0.56
N PHE A 79 -12.58 -0.31 -0.53
CA PHE A 79 -13.87 -0.98 -0.42
C PHE A 79 -13.94 -2.30 -1.20
N PRO A 80 -14.37 -3.38 -0.53
CA PRO A 80 -14.71 -3.40 0.92
C PRO A 80 -13.47 -3.38 1.83
N THR A 81 -12.33 -3.91 1.40
CA THR A 81 -11.04 -3.93 2.09
C THR A 81 -9.94 -4.46 1.15
N TYR A 82 -8.77 -4.76 1.68
CA TYR A 82 -7.65 -5.36 0.95
C TYR A 82 -8.03 -6.63 0.18
N PHE A 83 -7.46 -6.80 -1.00
CA PHE A 83 -7.71 -7.97 -1.83
C PHE A 83 -7.43 -9.29 -1.10
N ASP A 84 -6.34 -9.39 -0.34
CA ASP A 84 -5.99 -10.60 0.41
C ASP A 84 -7.04 -10.96 1.47
N THR A 85 -7.66 -9.95 2.09
CA THR A 85 -8.79 -10.14 3.00
C THR A 85 -10.03 -10.63 2.24
N CYS A 86 -10.36 -10.03 1.09
CA CYS A 86 -11.48 -10.48 0.26
C CYS A 86 -11.29 -11.93 -0.23
N LEU A 87 -10.07 -12.27 -0.66
CA LEU A 87 -9.70 -13.63 -1.07
C LEU A 87 -9.89 -14.64 0.06
N MET A 88 -9.47 -14.28 1.28
CA MET A 88 -9.63 -15.10 2.48
C MET A 88 -11.11 -15.28 2.85
N LEU A 89 -11.91 -14.21 2.82
CA LEU A 89 -13.35 -14.28 3.07
C LEU A 89 -14.05 -15.17 2.05
N HIS A 90 -13.72 -15.02 0.76
CA HIS A 90 -14.24 -15.88 -0.29
C HIS A 90 -13.91 -17.36 -0.03
N ARG A 91 -12.65 -17.66 0.30
CA ARG A 91 -12.21 -19.03 0.62
C ARG A 91 -12.94 -19.61 1.82
N ALA A 92 -13.13 -18.82 2.86
CA ALA A 92 -13.74 -19.26 4.11
C ALA A 92 -15.28 -19.46 4.03
N LEU A 93 -15.98 -18.60 3.25
CA LEU A 93 -17.43 -18.49 3.28
C LEU A 93 -18.12 -18.93 1.99
N HIS A 94 -17.49 -18.73 0.83
CA HIS A 94 -18.15 -18.84 -0.47
C HIS A 94 -17.59 -19.97 -1.36
N ASP A 95 -16.37 -20.43 -1.09
CA ASP A 95 -15.75 -21.53 -1.83
C ASP A 95 -16.34 -22.88 -1.42
N LYS A 96 -17.20 -23.43 -2.26
CA LYS A 96 -17.86 -24.73 -2.02
C LYS A 96 -16.92 -25.93 -2.12
N THR A 97 -15.68 -25.73 -2.57
CA THR A 97 -14.67 -26.81 -2.69
C THR A 97 -13.80 -26.93 -1.44
N TYR A 98 -13.97 -26.04 -0.48
CA TYR A 98 -13.22 -25.99 0.76
C TYR A 98 -14.16 -25.86 1.96
N GLU A 99 -13.83 -26.53 3.04
CA GLU A 99 -14.53 -26.44 4.31
C GLU A 99 -13.59 -25.82 5.35
N ALA A 100 -13.80 -24.52 5.63
CA ALA A 100 -13.02 -23.82 6.62
C ALA A 100 -13.34 -24.30 8.05
N PRO A 101 -12.39 -24.25 9.00
CA PRO A 101 -12.66 -24.48 10.41
C PRO A 101 -13.77 -23.55 10.92
N GLU A 102 -14.67 -24.08 11.75
CA GLU A 102 -15.87 -23.35 12.19
C GLU A 102 -15.52 -22.01 12.88
N GLU A 103 -14.48 -22.01 13.71
CA GLU A 103 -14.00 -20.77 14.36
C GLU A 103 -13.61 -19.68 13.36
N ILE A 104 -13.03 -20.08 12.21
CA ILE A 104 -12.65 -19.13 11.15
C ILE A 104 -13.89 -18.69 10.38
N LYS A 105 -14.83 -19.58 10.09
CA LYS A 105 -16.10 -19.22 9.43
C LYS A 105 -16.87 -18.17 10.21
N GLU A 106 -17.04 -18.37 11.53
CA GLU A 106 -17.75 -17.43 12.40
C GLU A 106 -17.11 -16.04 12.37
N LYS A 107 -15.78 -15.98 12.48
CA LYS A 107 -15.04 -14.71 12.46
C LYS A 107 -15.02 -14.07 11.07
N ALA A 108 -14.91 -14.86 10.02
CA ALA A 108 -14.97 -14.38 8.65
C ALA A 108 -16.36 -13.80 8.34
N ALA A 109 -17.44 -14.46 8.77
CA ALA A 109 -18.80 -13.98 8.58
C ALA A 109 -19.05 -12.66 9.33
N ALA A 110 -18.58 -12.54 10.58
CA ALA A 110 -18.67 -11.28 11.33
C ALA A 110 -17.87 -10.14 10.68
N LEU A 111 -16.68 -10.44 10.12
CA LEU A 111 -15.88 -9.46 9.41
C LEU A 111 -16.56 -9.04 8.10
N GLU A 112 -17.04 -9.98 7.31
CA GLU A 112 -17.76 -9.69 6.06
C GLU A 112 -19.00 -8.84 6.32
N GLU A 113 -19.80 -9.18 7.33
CA GLU A 113 -20.99 -8.39 7.72
C GLU A 113 -20.59 -6.96 8.12
N ALA A 114 -19.55 -6.78 8.92
CA ALA A 114 -19.07 -5.48 9.31
C ALA A 114 -18.60 -4.64 8.10
N LEU A 115 -17.79 -5.23 7.21
CA LEU A 115 -17.30 -4.56 6.00
C LEU A 115 -18.44 -4.15 5.06
N LEU A 116 -19.41 -5.03 4.83
CA LEU A 116 -20.54 -4.76 3.94
C LEU A 116 -21.54 -3.76 4.54
N ASN A 117 -21.52 -3.55 5.83
CA ASN A 117 -22.37 -2.59 6.55
C ASN A 117 -21.61 -1.34 7.02
N TYR A 118 -20.35 -1.12 6.60
CA TYR A 118 -19.49 0.00 7.03
C TYR A 118 -19.32 0.10 8.55
N GLN A 119 -19.44 -1.01 9.24
CA GLN A 119 -19.21 -1.05 10.68
C GLN A 119 -17.71 -1.20 10.96
N PRO A 120 -17.22 -0.74 12.10
CA PRO A 120 -15.86 -1.02 12.53
C PRO A 120 -15.57 -2.52 12.50
N GLU A 121 -14.36 -2.90 12.06
CA GLU A 121 -13.94 -4.29 12.12
C GLU A 121 -14.11 -4.84 13.54
N PRO A 122 -14.67 -6.06 13.71
CA PRO A 122 -14.75 -6.70 15.02
C PRO A 122 -13.39 -6.78 15.68
N GLU A 123 -13.34 -6.75 17.01
CA GLU A 123 -12.06 -6.88 17.76
C GLU A 123 -11.25 -8.05 17.21
N LYS A 124 -10.03 -7.73 16.74
CA LYS A 124 -9.17 -8.69 16.03
C LYS A 124 -8.72 -9.82 16.94
N THR A 125 -9.41 -10.91 16.89
CA THR A 125 -8.99 -12.15 17.53
C THR A 125 -8.05 -12.99 16.65
N LEU A 126 -7.95 -12.68 15.35
CA LEU A 126 -7.08 -13.39 14.40
C LEU A 126 -6.39 -12.36 13.47
N SER A 127 -5.11 -12.56 13.22
CA SER A 127 -4.41 -11.85 12.14
C SER A 127 -4.95 -12.32 10.79
N THR A 128 -5.52 -11.41 9.98
CA THR A 128 -6.03 -11.72 8.64
C THR A 128 -5.00 -12.46 7.78
N SER A 129 -3.74 -12.01 7.81
CA SER A 129 -2.65 -12.67 7.07
C SER A 129 -2.38 -14.09 7.54
N GLN A 130 -2.48 -14.37 8.85
CA GLN A 130 -2.29 -15.73 9.39
C GLN A 130 -3.47 -16.61 9.04
N CYS A 131 -4.70 -16.12 9.12
CA CYS A 131 -5.89 -16.84 8.67
C CYS A 131 -5.81 -17.18 7.19
N SER A 132 -5.39 -16.20 6.37
CA SER A 132 -5.21 -16.40 4.93
C SER A 132 -4.19 -17.51 4.65
N ALA A 133 -3.03 -17.49 5.31
CA ALA A 133 -2.03 -18.56 5.16
C ALA A 133 -2.60 -19.94 5.54
N GLU A 134 -3.39 -20.01 6.60
CA GLU A 134 -4.01 -21.26 7.08
C GLU A 134 -5.11 -21.76 6.14
N MET A 135 -5.92 -20.86 5.54
CA MET A 135 -6.96 -21.22 4.56
C MET A 135 -6.39 -21.87 3.30
N PHE A 136 -5.17 -21.54 2.93
CA PHE A 136 -4.49 -22.10 1.77
C PHE A 136 -3.47 -23.19 2.11
N LYS A 137 -3.42 -23.64 3.38
CA LYS A 137 -2.53 -24.71 3.83
C LYS A 137 -2.71 -25.99 3.00
N GLY A 138 -1.59 -26.53 2.55
CA GLY A 138 -1.54 -27.74 1.72
C GLY A 138 -1.83 -27.51 0.24
N MET A 139 -2.23 -26.29 -0.17
CA MET A 139 -2.41 -25.96 -1.58
C MET A 139 -1.06 -25.86 -2.28
N ILE A 140 -0.96 -26.48 -3.45
CA ILE A 140 0.23 -26.37 -4.32
C ILE A 140 0.35 -24.92 -4.79
N ASN A 141 1.58 -24.41 -4.86
CA ASN A 141 1.84 -23.03 -5.24
C ASN A 141 1.23 -22.64 -6.60
N GLU A 142 1.23 -23.53 -7.58
CA GLU A 142 0.62 -23.26 -8.89
C GLU A 142 -0.93 -23.23 -8.79
N ASP A 143 -1.55 -24.13 -8.00
CA ASP A 143 -2.99 -24.11 -7.75
C ASP A 143 -3.42 -22.84 -7.00
N TYR A 144 -2.55 -22.34 -6.10
CA TYR A 144 -2.79 -21.06 -5.41
C TYR A 144 -2.78 -19.86 -6.39
N LYS A 145 -1.83 -19.83 -7.32
CA LYS A 145 -1.81 -18.83 -8.38
C LYS A 145 -3.07 -18.90 -9.26
N ASP A 146 -3.49 -20.10 -9.63
CA ASP A 146 -4.70 -20.32 -10.41
C ASP A 146 -5.96 -19.88 -9.65
N TYR A 147 -5.98 -20.09 -8.33
CA TYR A 147 -7.08 -19.66 -7.46
C TYR A 147 -7.17 -18.12 -7.43
N ILE A 148 -6.04 -17.44 -7.23
CA ILE A 148 -5.96 -15.97 -7.27
C ILE A 148 -6.39 -15.46 -8.66
N ALA A 149 -5.89 -16.08 -9.74
CA ALA A 149 -6.19 -15.69 -11.11
C ALA A 149 -7.69 -15.81 -11.45
N LYS A 150 -8.41 -16.75 -10.84
CA LYS A 150 -9.87 -16.86 -10.97
C LYS A 150 -10.59 -15.81 -10.14
N PHE A 151 -10.21 -15.67 -8.87
CA PHE A 151 -10.89 -14.75 -7.96
C PHE A 151 -10.74 -13.28 -8.37
N LYS A 152 -9.61 -12.88 -8.92
CA LYS A 152 -9.41 -11.48 -9.36
C LYS A 152 -10.36 -11.03 -10.49
N GLU A 153 -11.01 -11.96 -11.17
CA GLU A 153 -12.03 -11.65 -12.19
C GLU A 153 -13.43 -11.43 -11.58
N GLU A 154 -13.59 -11.68 -10.27
CA GLU A 154 -14.82 -11.37 -9.57
C GLU A 154 -15.02 -9.86 -9.45
N HIS A 155 -16.28 -9.47 -9.33
CA HIS A 155 -16.70 -8.08 -9.25
C HIS A 155 -16.33 -7.47 -7.87
N VAL A 156 -15.77 -6.26 -7.89
CA VAL A 156 -15.46 -5.52 -6.65
C VAL A 156 -16.77 -4.97 -6.06
N TYR A 157 -17.05 -5.35 -4.82
CA TYR A 157 -18.20 -4.80 -4.09
C TYR A 157 -18.02 -3.28 -3.91
N GLY A 158 -19.11 -2.54 -4.03
CA GLY A 158 -19.09 -1.08 -3.88
C GLY A 158 -18.78 -0.30 -5.16
N PHE A 159 -18.41 -0.95 -6.26
CA PHE A 159 -18.17 -0.30 -7.54
C PHE A 159 -18.94 -0.98 -8.66
N ASN A 160 -19.48 -0.19 -9.58
CA ASN A 160 -20.04 -0.68 -10.84
C ASN A 160 -18.97 -0.64 -11.93
N GLY A 161 -18.88 -1.71 -12.71
CA GLY A 161 -17.99 -1.80 -13.88
C GLY A 161 -16.52 -2.07 -13.53
N MET A 162 -16.23 -2.65 -12.36
CA MET A 162 -14.88 -2.99 -11.91
C MET A 162 -14.80 -4.42 -11.37
N THR A 163 -13.81 -5.17 -11.84
CA THR A 163 -13.37 -6.43 -11.22
C THR A 163 -12.12 -6.15 -10.39
N TYR A 164 -11.72 -7.11 -9.54
CA TYR A 164 -10.45 -6.96 -8.82
C TYR A 164 -9.24 -6.86 -9.77
N SER A 165 -9.31 -7.48 -10.97
CA SER A 165 -8.24 -7.33 -11.97
C SER A 165 -8.13 -5.91 -12.54
N ASP A 166 -9.15 -5.06 -12.38
CA ASP A 166 -9.20 -3.69 -12.89
C ASP A 166 -8.97 -2.60 -11.83
N ALA A 167 -8.85 -2.97 -10.55
CA ALA A 167 -8.81 -2.03 -9.44
C ALA A 167 -7.46 -1.29 -9.30
N PHE A 168 -6.78 -1.00 -10.41
CA PHE A 168 -5.54 -0.22 -10.45
C PHE A 168 -5.83 1.27 -10.59
N PHE A 169 -5.11 2.08 -9.83
CA PHE A 169 -5.14 3.54 -9.98
C PHE A 169 -4.50 3.95 -11.29
N GLN A 170 -5.32 4.45 -12.24
CA GLN A 170 -4.87 4.82 -13.57
C GLN A 170 -3.74 5.87 -13.57
N PRO A 171 -3.79 6.94 -12.72
CA PRO A 171 -2.71 7.91 -12.65
C PRO A 171 -1.38 7.31 -12.18
N MET A 172 -1.43 6.38 -11.21
CA MET A 172 -0.24 5.73 -10.68
C MET A 172 0.32 4.69 -11.67
N THR A 173 -0.56 4.02 -12.43
CA THR A 173 -0.14 3.15 -13.56
C THR A 173 0.57 3.97 -14.64
N ALA A 174 0.07 5.18 -14.94
CA ALA A 174 0.69 6.10 -15.88
C ALA A 174 2.07 6.59 -15.35
N LEU A 175 2.17 6.86 -14.05
CA LEU A 175 3.43 7.22 -13.41
C LEU A 175 4.47 6.08 -13.49
N VAL A 176 4.06 4.82 -13.24
CA VAL A 176 4.93 3.64 -13.43
C VAL A 176 5.48 3.60 -14.87
N LYS A 177 4.59 3.80 -15.85
CA LYS A 177 5.04 3.86 -17.26
C LYS A 177 6.02 5.01 -17.50
N TYR A 178 5.71 6.20 -17.00
CA TYR A 178 6.56 7.39 -17.15
C TYR A 178 7.97 7.15 -16.59
N LEU A 179 8.05 6.58 -15.37
CA LEU A 179 9.34 6.24 -14.76
C LEU A 179 10.11 5.19 -15.55
N ALA A 180 9.42 4.14 -16.04
CA ALA A 180 10.04 3.12 -16.88
C ALA A 180 10.55 3.69 -18.23
N ASP A 181 9.82 4.62 -18.84
CA ASP A 181 10.23 5.31 -20.05
C ASP A 181 11.43 6.28 -19.80
N ASN A 182 11.73 6.60 -18.55
CA ASN A 182 12.89 7.38 -18.10
C ASN A 182 13.95 6.50 -17.39
N ASP A 183 14.05 5.23 -17.77
CA ASP A 183 15.08 4.25 -17.38
C ASP A 183 15.09 3.86 -15.90
N PHE A 184 14.04 4.16 -15.14
CA PHE A 184 13.92 3.67 -13.77
C PHE A 184 13.63 2.17 -13.73
N VAL A 185 14.35 1.46 -12.87
CA VAL A 185 14.01 0.11 -12.45
C VAL A 185 13.02 0.18 -11.31
N ILE A 186 11.84 -0.43 -11.51
CA ILE A 186 10.70 -0.25 -10.60
C ILE A 186 10.46 -1.53 -9.81
N PHE A 187 10.33 -1.39 -8.49
CA PHE A 187 10.01 -2.46 -7.57
C PHE A 187 8.69 -2.19 -6.85
N ILE A 188 7.98 -3.26 -6.50
CA ILE A 188 6.88 -3.20 -5.54
C ILE A 188 7.37 -3.75 -4.20
N CYS A 189 7.03 -3.06 -3.09
CA CYS A 189 7.33 -3.47 -1.71
C CYS A 189 6.06 -3.42 -0.87
N SER A 190 5.26 -4.49 -0.93
CA SER A 190 3.91 -4.58 -0.37
C SER A 190 3.86 -5.25 1.01
N GLY A 191 2.86 -4.85 1.82
CA GLY A 191 2.45 -5.58 3.02
C GLY A 191 1.64 -6.84 2.73
N SER A 192 1.04 -6.95 1.53
CA SER A 192 0.31 -8.12 1.05
C SER A 192 1.25 -9.27 0.66
N GLU A 193 0.70 -10.47 0.54
CA GLU A 193 1.47 -11.65 0.16
C GLU A 193 1.97 -11.52 -1.28
N ARG A 194 3.27 -11.80 -1.50
CA ARG A 194 3.93 -11.50 -2.77
C ARG A 194 3.39 -12.27 -3.96
N THR A 195 2.84 -13.48 -3.77
CA THR A 195 2.23 -14.26 -4.87
C THR A 195 0.94 -13.62 -5.32
N ILE A 196 0.14 -13.11 -4.40
CA ILE A 196 -1.08 -12.33 -4.70
C ILE A 196 -0.73 -11.13 -5.56
N VAL A 197 0.23 -10.32 -5.12
CA VAL A 197 0.64 -9.11 -5.87
C VAL A 197 1.16 -9.47 -7.26
N ARG A 198 1.96 -10.54 -7.38
CA ARG A 198 2.47 -11.03 -8.67
C ARG A 198 1.35 -11.44 -9.63
N GLU A 199 0.30 -12.09 -9.12
CA GLU A 199 -0.84 -12.50 -9.94
C GLU A 199 -1.74 -11.32 -10.32
N LEU A 200 -1.89 -10.32 -9.45
CA LEU A 200 -2.68 -9.12 -9.74
C LEU A 200 -2.04 -8.26 -10.84
N ILE A 201 -0.72 -8.08 -10.82
CA ILE A 201 -0.03 -7.24 -11.81
C ILE A 201 0.07 -7.86 -13.21
N LYS A 202 -0.19 -9.17 -13.37
CA LYS A 202 -0.14 -9.85 -14.69
C LYS A 202 -1.10 -9.22 -15.69
N GLY A 203 -0.56 -8.84 -16.84
CA GLY A 203 -1.31 -8.16 -17.90
C GLY A 203 -1.60 -6.67 -17.62
N LYS A 204 -1.17 -6.13 -16.49
CA LYS A 204 -1.36 -4.73 -16.08
C LYS A 204 -0.04 -3.97 -15.97
N LEU A 205 0.82 -4.38 -15.06
CA LEU A 205 2.09 -3.73 -14.76
C LEU A 205 3.33 -4.59 -15.07
N ASP A 206 3.15 -5.88 -15.33
CA ASP A 206 4.22 -6.89 -15.42
C ASP A 206 5.22 -6.65 -16.57
N LYS A 207 4.87 -5.84 -17.56
CA LYS A 207 5.80 -5.40 -18.62
C LYS A 207 6.84 -4.39 -18.13
N TRP A 208 6.55 -3.64 -17.04
CA TRP A 208 7.44 -2.65 -16.43
C TRP A 208 7.98 -3.14 -15.09
N ILE A 209 7.20 -3.98 -14.40
CA ILE A 209 7.51 -4.54 -13.08
C ILE A 209 7.38 -6.07 -13.15
N PRO A 210 8.41 -6.78 -13.67
CA PRO A 210 8.38 -8.23 -13.73
C PRO A 210 8.27 -8.84 -12.33
N GLY A 211 7.66 -10.02 -12.21
CA GLY A 211 7.32 -10.64 -10.93
C GLY A 211 8.49 -10.82 -9.94
N HIS A 212 9.73 -10.88 -10.42
CA HIS A 212 10.91 -10.94 -9.54
C HIS A 212 11.24 -9.58 -8.89
N GLN A 213 10.68 -8.47 -9.37
CA GLN A 213 10.78 -7.14 -8.76
C GLN A 213 9.64 -6.87 -7.75
N VAL A 214 8.82 -7.88 -7.43
CA VAL A 214 7.79 -7.80 -6.41
C VAL A 214 8.31 -8.39 -5.10
N MET A 215 8.48 -7.53 -4.12
CA MET A 215 8.76 -7.84 -2.71
C MET A 215 7.45 -7.75 -1.92
N GLY A 216 7.23 -8.65 -0.97
CA GLY A 216 6.00 -8.67 -0.18
C GLY A 216 6.10 -9.59 1.02
N SER A 217 5.02 -9.66 1.79
CA SER A 217 4.89 -10.70 2.80
C SER A 217 4.99 -12.09 2.15
N THR A 218 5.44 -13.07 2.89
CA THR A 218 5.62 -14.44 2.36
C THR A 218 4.97 -15.46 3.27
N TYR A 219 4.32 -16.43 2.67
CA TYR A 219 3.94 -17.65 3.37
C TYR A 219 5.14 -18.60 3.45
N SER A 220 5.09 -19.52 4.40
CA SER A 220 6.03 -20.64 4.42
C SER A 220 5.60 -21.69 3.41
N PHE A 221 6.60 -22.31 2.78
CA PHE A 221 6.42 -23.39 1.81
C PHE A 221 7.21 -24.61 2.22
N VAL A 222 6.68 -25.78 1.90
CA VAL A 222 7.30 -27.08 2.11
C VAL A 222 7.20 -27.92 0.84
N ALA A 223 8.20 -28.76 0.56
CA ALA A 223 8.14 -29.67 -0.59
C ALA A 223 7.29 -30.92 -0.24
N THR A 224 6.58 -31.48 -1.24
CA THR A 224 5.64 -32.59 -1.08
C THR A 224 6.15 -33.74 -0.21
N ASN A 225 7.37 -34.19 -0.44
CA ASN A 225 7.97 -35.35 0.24
C ASN A 225 8.94 -34.98 1.36
N GLN A 226 9.03 -33.69 1.73
CA GLN A 226 9.94 -33.18 2.76
C GLN A 226 9.58 -33.66 4.16
N GLY A 227 8.28 -33.76 4.49
CA GLY A 227 7.80 -34.08 5.82
C GLY A 227 8.39 -33.13 6.87
N ASP A 228 8.79 -33.68 8.02
CA ASP A 228 9.42 -32.93 9.11
C ASP A 228 10.91 -32.66 8.91
N THR A 229 11.47 -33.00 7.74
CA THR A 229 12.88 -32.78 7.45
C THR A 229 13.14 -31.28 7.24
N ASP A 230 14.10 -30.71 7.99
CA ASP A 230 14.54 -29.34 7.80
C ASP A 230 15.00 -29.10 6.34
N GLY A 231 14.50 -28.03 5.69
CA GLY A 231 14.81 -27.70 4.31
C GLY A 231 16.31 -27.57 4.00
N ARG A 232 17.14 -27.29 5.02
CA ARG A 232 18.61 -27.28 4.89
C ARG A 232 19.20 -28.70 4.73
N LYS A 233 18.42 -29.73 4.99
CA LYS A 233 18.83 -31.14 4.92
C LYS A 233 18.04 -31.90 3.87
N TYR A 234 16.97 -31.34 3.34
CA TYR A 234 16.14 -31.91 2.30
C TYR A 234 16.61 -31.42 0.92
N THR A 235 16.71 -32.32 -0.04
CA THR A 235 16.96 -31.98 -1.44
C THR A 235 15.71 -32.28 -2.24
N ILE A 236 15.13 -31.24 -2.82
CA ILE A 236 13.93 -31.35 -3.66
C ILE A 236 14.18 -32.28 -4.85
N SER A 237 13.22 -33.12 -5.18
CA SER A 237 13.21 -34.06 -6.30
C SER A 237 12.27 -33.63 -7.42
N GLU A 238 12.35 -34.28 -8.58
CA GLU A 238 11.46 -34.03 -9.73
C GLU A 238 9.97 -34.33 -9.43
N LYS A 239 9.67 -35.03 -8.33
CA LYS A 239 8.31 -35.40 -7.90
C LYS A 239 7.75 -34.48 -6.83
N ASP A 240 8.55 -33.53 -6.40
CA ASP A 240 8.13 -32.58 -5.37
C ASP A 240 7.51 -31.35 -5.99
N GLU A 241 6.46 -30.88 -5.37
CA GLU A 241 5.84 -29.58 -5.59
C GLU A 241 5.91 -28.77 -4.30
N LEU A 242 5.83 -27.45 -4.38
CA LEU A 242 5.83 -26.58 -3.22
C LEU A 242 4.40 -26.34 -2.77
N HIS A 243 4.11 -26.64 -1.51
CA HIS A 243 2.82 -26.37 -0.87
C HIS A 243 2.96 -25.26 0.14
N ILE A 244 1.88 -24.51 0.36
CA ILE A 244 1.74 -23.56 1.47
C ILE A 244 1.67 -24.36 2.76
N GLU A 245 2.53 -24.01 3.73
CA GLU A 245 2.64 -24.71 5.01
C GLU A 245 1.60 -24.24 6.04
N GLY A 246 0.99 -23.06 5.81
CA GLY A 246 -0.12 -22.53 6.59
C GLY A 246 0.28 -21.48 7.63
N TYR A 247 1.45 -20.85 7.50
CA TYR A 247 1.83 -19.72 8.35
C TYR A 247 2.60 -18.64 7.58
N VAL A 248 2.60 -17.44 8.14
CA VAL A 248 3.32 -16.29 7.60
C VAL A 248 4.78 -16.37 8.01
N LEU A 249 5.68 -16.56 7.05
CA LEU A 249 7.12 -16.58 7.28
C LEU A 249 7.66 -15.17 7.53
N THR A 250 7.23 -14.20 6.73
CA THR A 250 7.65 -12.80 6.84
C THR A 250 6.45 -11.88 6.62
N LYS A 251 6.22 -10.94 7.56
CA LYS A 251 5.28 -9.84 7.37
C LYS A 251 6.06 -8.58 6.99
N ASN A 252 5.85 -8.12 5.76
CA ASN A 252 6.61 -7.02 5.15
C ASN A 252 5.94 -5.66 5.41
N GLN A 253 6.04 -5.14 6.63
CA GLN A 253 5.43 -3.88 7.03
C GLN A 253 6.41 -2.99 7.78
N LYS A 254 6.26 -1.67 7.68
CA LYS A 254 7.06 -0.67 8.38
C LYS A 254 8.57 -0.89 8.14
N THR A 255 9.36 -1.05 9.18
CA THR A 255 10.82 -1.28 9.09
C THR A 255 11.18 -2.54 8.30
N ASN A 256 10.32 -3.56 8.29
CA ASN A 256 10.56 -4.75 7.48
C ASN A 256 10.57 -4.44 5.97
N LYS A 257 9.80 -3.45 5.49
CA LYS A 257 9.92 -2.96 4.10
C LYS A 257 11.33 -2.43 3.82
N VAL A 258 11.91 -1.66 4.74
CA VAL A 258 13.29 -1.16 4.60
C VAL A 258 14.31 -2.30 4.59
N ILE A 259 14.14 -3.29 5.49
CA ILE A 259 15.02 -4.47 5.53
C ILE A 259 14.95 -5.23 4.20
N THR A 260 13.74 -5.42 3.67
CA THR A 260 13.54 -6.11 2.38
C THR A 260 14.18 -5.34 1.23
N ILE A 261 13.99 -4.02 1.15
CA ILE A 261 14.65 -3.17 0.15
C ILE A 261 16.18 -3.30 0.26
N ALA A 262 16.73 -3.19 1.47
CA ALA A 262 18.16 -3.26 1.70
C ALA A 262 18.75 -4.64 1.36
N THR A 263 18.01 -5.72 1.54
CA THR A 263 18.50 -7.09 1.30
C THR A 263 18.27 -7.59 -0.12
N GLU A 264 17.15 -7.22 -0.76
CA GLU A 264 16.82 -7.69 -2.11
C GLU A 264 17.33 -6.73 -3.20
N ILE A 265 17.36 -5.41 -2.95
CA ILE A 265 17.88 -4.41 -3.89
C ILE A 265 19.34 -4.06 -3.59
N GLY A 266 19.72 -3.98 -2.31
CA GLY A 266 21.09 -3.71 -1.87
C GLY A 266 21.48 -2.24 -1.77
N LYS A 267 20.56 -1.31 -2.12
CA LYS A 267 20.78 0.14 -2.04
C LYS A 267 19.47 0.89 -1.74
N GLY A 268 19.57 2.14 -1.30
CA GLY A 268 18.41 3.00 -1.11
C GLY A 268 17.82 3.46 -2.44
N PRO A 269 16.49 3.53 -2.58
CA PRO A 269 15.84 3.97 -3.80
C PRO A 269 15.92 5.49 -4.00
N ALA A 270 15.95 5.92 -5.27
CA ALA A 270 15.83 7.33 -5.65
C ALA A 270 14.41 7.87 -5.44
N LEU A 271 13.39 7.02 -5.64
CA LEU A 271 11.99 7.36 -5.45
C LEU A 271 11.27 6.30 -4.63
N VAL A 272 10.39 6.75 -3.72
CA VAL A 272 9.48 5.88 -2.97
C VAL A 272 8.07 6.45 -3.03
N PHE A 273 7.09 5.57 -3.25
CA PHE A 273 5.67 5.87 -3.21
C PHE A 273 4.96 4.93 -2.25
N GLY A 274 4.09 5.48 -1.39
CA GLY A 274 3.28 4.74 -0.42
C GLY A 274 2.01 5.50 -0.11
N ASN A 275 1.19 5.04 0.86
CA ASN A 275 -0.08 5.69 1.21
C ASN A 275 -0.42 5.65 2.70
N SER A 276 0.40 5.01 3.52
CA SER A 276 0.06 4.76 4.92
C SER A 276 1.26 4.89 5.86
N SER A 277 0.98 4.89 7.16
CA SER A 277 2.03 4.84 8.19
C SER A 277 2.95 3.62 8.08
N GLY A 278 2.50 2.58 7.36
CA GLY A 278 3.29 1.39 7.02
C GLY A 278 4.48 1.70 6.10
N ASP A 279 4.41 2.81 5.33
CA ASP A 279 5.33 3.18 4.27
C ASP A 279 6.30 4.30 4.66
N LEU A 280 6.01 5.01 5.75
CA LEU A 280 6.87 6.11 6.22
C LEU A 280 8.33 5.69 6.36
N ALA A 281 8.58 4.46 6.84
CA ALA A 281 9.93 3.94 7.00
C ALA A 281 10.68 3.83 5.67
N MET A 282 10.04 3.36 4.59
CA MET A 282 10.70 3.27 3.28
C MET A 282 10.86 4.65 2.63
N GLY A 283 9.90 5.57 2.84
CA GLY A 283 10.03 6.97 2.45
C GLY A 283 11.24 7.66 3.12
N MET A 284 11.37 7.49 4.42
CA MET A 284 12.54 7.98 5.17
C MET A 284 13.85 7.34 4.71
N TYR A 285 13.81 6.07 4.30
CA TYR A 285 14.99 5.39 3.77
C TYR A 285 15.45 5.98 2.42
N ALA A 286 14.49 6.35 1.54
CA ALA A 286 14.80 7.06 0.31
C ALA A 286 15.42 8.45 0.58
N ILE A 287 14.82 9.26 1.47
CA ILE A 287 15.35 10.57 1.85
C ILE A 287 16.79 10.43 2.39
N LYS A 288 17.04 9.45 3.25
CA LYS A 288 18.36 9.18 3.81
C LYS A 288 19.39 8.79 2.73
N ALA A 289 18.95 8.19 1.64
CA ALA A 289 19.79 7.85 0.49
C ALA A 289 19.98 9.03 -0.49
N GLY A 290 19.35 10.19 -0.24
CA GLY A 290 19.39 11.36 -1.11
C GLY A 290 18.26 11.41 -2.16
N GLY A 291 17.32 10.48 -2.07
CA GLY A 291 16.12 10.41 -2.92
C GLY A 291 14.94 11.18 -2.36
N LYS A 292 13.75 10.93 -2.92
CA LYS A 292 12.47 11.53 -2.52
C LYS A 292 11.42 10.46 -2.19
N GLY A 293 10.48 10.84 -1.32
CA GLY A 293 9.33 10.00 -0.97
C GLY A 293 8.03 10.77 -1.13
N TYR A 294 7.04 10.11 -1.73
CA TYR A 294 5.71 10.63 -2.00
C TYR A 294 4.65 9.72 -1.38
N MET A 295 3.68 10.29 -0.68
CA MET A 295 2.63 9.55 -0.01
C MET A 295 1.27 9.92 -0.58
N LEU A 296 0.56 8.92 -1.11
CA LEU A 296 -0.77 9.07 -1.67
C LEU A 296 -1.79 9.22 -0.55
N LEU A 297 -2.63 10.24 -0.65
CA LEU A 297 -3.74 10.51 0.26
C LEU A 297 -5.02 9.93 -0.35
N CYS A 298 -5.61 8.94 0.32
CA CYS A 298 -6.91 8.39 -0.06
C CYS A 298 -8.03 9.32 0.45
N ASP A 299 -8.14 10.52 -0.15
CA ASP A 299 -9.00 11.63 0.28
C ASP A 299 -10.24 11.87 -0.61
N ASP A 300 -10.43 11.04 -1.65
CA ASP A 300 -11.55 11.18 -2.59
C ASP A 300 -12.78 10.40 -2.14
N THR A 301 -13.84 11.11 -1.77
CA THR A 301 -15.13 10.52 -1.38
C THR A 301 -16.13 10.41 -2.52
N GLU A 302 -15.86 11.02 -3.67
CA GLU A 302 -16.77 11.01 -4.83
C GLU A 302 -16.49 9.83 -5.76
N ARG A 303 -15.21 9.56 -6.01
CA ARG A 303 -14.75 8.54 -6.97
C ARG A 303 -14.25 7.27 -6.28
N ASP A 304 -13.94 7.36 -4.97
CA ASP A 304 -13.50 6.26 -4.13
C ASP A 304 -14.11 6.40 -2.71
N TYR A 305 -13.82 5.48 -1.83
CA TYR A 305 -14.20 5.46 -0.42
C TYR A 305 -13.11 6.06 0.46
N GLY A 306 -12.59 7.22 0.08
CA GLY A 306 -11.57 7.95 0.81
C GLY A 306 -12.08 8.51 2.15
N ASP A 307 -11.13 8.81 3.04
CA ASP A 307 -11.39 9.48 4.31
C ASP A 307 -10.55 10.77 4.39
N PRO A 308 -11.16 11.94 4.13
CA PRO A 308 -10.45 13.21 4.14
C PRO A 308 -9.84 13.58 5.49
N GLN A 309 -10.45 13.14 6.61
CA GLN A 309 -9.94 13.45 7.94
C GLN A 309 -8.66 12.64 8.22
N VAL A 310 -8.71 11.33 8.00
CA VAL A 310 -7.54 10.44 8.13
C VAL A 310 -6.42 10.88 7.18
N ALA A 311 -6.77 11.23 5.94
CA ALA A 311 -5.83 11.73 4.95
C ALA A 311 -5.14 13.04 5.40
N ALA A 312 -5.90 14.00 5.97
CA ALA A 312 -5.35 15.25 6.47
C ALA A 312 -4.44 15.07 7.69
N GLU A 313 -4.73 14.09 8.56
CA GLU A 313 -3.85 13.75 9.69
C GLU A 313 -2.55 13.11 9.18
N PHE A 314 -2.65 12.17 8.24
CA PHE A 314 -1.50 11.52 7.64
C PHE A 314 -0.61 12.52 6.86
N ALA A 315 -1.20 13.48 6.16
CA ALA A 315 -0.44 14.54 5.48
C ALA A 315 0.44 15.33 6.46
N LYS A 316 -0.05 15.64 7.67
CA LYS A 316 0.73 16.30 8.71
C LYS A 316 1.89 15.44 9.24
N GLU A 317 1.72 14.12 9.26
CA GLU A 317 2.82 13.20 9.61
C GLU A 317 3.89 13.20 8.53
N CYS A 318 3.48 13.16 7.26
CA CYS A 318 4.39 13.22 6.11
C CYS A 318 5.21 14.52 6.09
N GLU A 319 4.56 15.68 6.28
CA GLU A 319 5.20 16.99 6.32
C GLU A 319 6.31 17.06 7.39
N LYS A 320 6.05 16.53 8.60
CA LYS A 320 7.03 16.55 9.70
C LYS A 320 8.34 15.83 9.38
N ILE A 321 8.30 14.87 8.45
CA ILE A 321 9.45 14.04 8.09
C ILE A 321 9.96 14.29 6.67
N GLY A 322 9.41 15.33 6.00
CA GLY A 322 9.87 15.78 4.69
C GLY A 322 9.40 14.92 3.52
N LEU A 323 8.29 14.20 3.67
CA LEU A 323 7.63 13.49 2.56
C LEU A 323 6.60 14.40 1.90
N GLU A 324 6.57 14.40 0.57
CA GLU A 324 5.54 15.08 -0.23
C GLU A 324 4.28 14.22 -0.30
N THR A 325 3.10 14.85 -0.46
CA THR A 325 1.83 14.14 -0.53
C THR A 325 1.15 14.32 -1.87
N ILE A 326 0.43 13.30 -2.31
CA ILE A 326 -0.37 13.25 -3.55
C ILE A 326 -1.82 13.10 -3.15
N SER A 327 -2.68 14.06 -3.48
CA SER A 327 -4.12 14.01 -3.21
C SER A 327 -4.85 13.30 -4.35
N MET A 328 -5.51 12.17 -4.08
CA MET A 328 -6.33 11.50 -5.11
C MET A 328 -7.44 12.41 -5.62
N LYS A 329 -7.99 13.25 -4.75
CA LYS A 329 -9.08 14.17 -5.06
C LYS A 329 -8.63 15.31 -5.98
N ASN A 330 -7.47 15.90 -5.71
CA ASN A 330 -7.04 17.15 -6.35
C ASN A 330 -6.04 16.92 -7.49
N ASP A 331 -5.15 15.93 -7.34
CA ASP A 331 -4.07 15.69 -8.29
C ASP A 331 -4.46 14.74 -9.43
N PHE A 332 -5.58 13.99 -9.29
CA PHE A 332 -6.02 13.03 -10.29
C PHE A 332 -7.27 13.50 -11.04
N THR A 333 -7.30 13.31 -12.36
CA THR A 333 -8.49 13.53 -13.18
C THR A 333 -9.46 12.33 -13.17
N THR A 334 -8.97 11.15 -12.85
CA THR A 334 -9.73 9.92 -12.64
C THR A 334 -8.96 9.00 -11.70
N ILE A 335 -9.60 8.02 -11.05
CA ILE A 335 -8.93 7.01 -10.24
C ILE A 335 -8.86 5.69 -11.01
N TYR A 336 -10.00 5.09 -11.34
CA TYR A 336 -10.11 3.76 -11.98
C TYR A 336 -10.50 3.83 -13.46
N GLY A 337 -10.62 5.04 -14.03
CA GLY A 337 -11.10 5.28 -15.39
C GLY A 337 -12.59 5.64 -15.46
N THR A 338 -13.06 6.03 -16.65
CA THR A 338 -14.39 6.64 -16.84
C THR A 338 -15.56 5.65 -16.74
N ASN A 339 -15.28 4.36 -16.86
CA ASN A 339 -16.31 3.30 -16.86
C ASN A 339 -16.61 2.76 -15.45
N VAL A 340 -15.76 3.04 -14.47
CA VAL A 340 -15.94 2.63 -13.09
C VAL A 340 -16.68 3.71 -12.32
N LYS A 341 -17.68 3.30 -11.56
CA LYS A 341 -18.48 4.21 -10.73
C LYS A 341 -18.67 3.61 -9.35
N LYS A 342 -18.44 4.43 -8.35
CA LYS A 342 -18.82 4.14 -6.97
C LYS A 342 -20.32 3.91 -6.85
N VAL A 343 -20.76 3.01 -5.97
CA VAL A 343 -22.18 2.71 -5.75
C VAL A 343 -22.78 3.72 -4.78
N ASP A 344 -23.65 4.59 -5.29
CA ASP A 344 -24.22 5.74 -4.54
C ASP A 344 -25.01 5.35 -3.27
N GLU A 345 -25.69 4.20 -3.28
CA GLU A 345 -26.48 3.74 -2.12
C GLU A 345 -25.60 3.46 -0.91
N LEU A 346 -24.41 2.95 -1.14
CA LEU A 346 -23.42 2.67 -0.09
C LEU A 346 -22.81 3.97 0.45
N SER A 347 -22.58 4.95 -0.41
CA SER A 347 -22.09 6.27 -0.04
C SER A 347 -23.07 7.00 0.86
N LYS A 348 -24.37 7.00 0.51
CA LYS A 348 -25.41 7.65 1.31
C LYS A 348 -25.55 7.04 2.70
N LYS A 349 -25.46 5.70 2.81
CA LYS A 349 -25.54 5.03 4.11
C LYS A 349 -24.35 5.40 5.00
N ALA A 350 -23.14 5.48 4.45
CA ALA A 350 -21.95 5.91 5.19
C ALA A 350 -22.05 7.37 5.66
N GLU A 351 -22.54 8.28 4.79
CA GLU A 351 -22.77 9.68 5.13
C GLU A 351 -23.86 9.85 6.23
N GLU A 352 -24.94 9.07 6.16
CA GLU A 352 -26.01 9.08 7.16
C GLU A 352 -25.51 8.56 8.52
N GLU A 353 -24.72 7.49 8.55
CA GLU A 353 -24.14 6.95 9.78
C GLU A 353 -23.09 7.87 10.39
N GLN A 354 -22.25 8.51 9.57
CA GLN A 354 -21.29 9.50 10.05
C GLN A 354 -21.99 10.74 10.63
N ALA A 355 -23.01 11.24 9.97
CA ALA A 355 -23.81 12.36 10.46
C ALA A 355 -24.51 12.01 11.80
N ALA A 356 -25.00 10.79 11.95
CA ALA A 356 -25.60 10.31 13.18
C ALA A 356 -24.58 10.20 14.33
N GLN A 357 -23.36 9.74 14.06
CA GLN A 357 -22.28 9.68 15.04
C GLN A 357 -21.80 11.07 15.47
N GLU A 358 -21.67 12.01 14.55
CA GLU A 358 -21.31 13.40 14.85
C GLU A 358 -22.40 14.09 15.70
N GLN A 359 -23.67 13.81 15.41
CA GLN A 359 -24.79 14.33 16.17
C GLN A 359 -24.80 13.77 17.60
N ALA A 360 -24.61 12.48 17.78
CA ALA A 360 -24.51 11.83 19.09
C ALA A 360 -23.32 12.36 19.92
N ALA A 361 -22.18 12.62 19.28
CA ALA A 361 -21.01 13.21 19.94
C ALA A 361 -21.27 14.66 20.38
N GLN A 362 -21.98 15.45 19.58
CA GLN A 362 -22.38 16.81 19.95
C GLN A 362 -23.38 16.84 21.08
N GLU A 363 -24.38 15.94 21.11
CA GLU A 363 -25.33 15.80 22.19
C GLU A 363 -24.65 15.43 23.52
N GLN A 364 -23.71 14.48 23.49
CA GLN A 364 -22.91 14.11 24.68
C GLN A 364 -22.03 15.28 25.17
N ALA A 365 -21.45 16.06 24.25
CA ALA A 365 -20.70 17.25 24.64
C ALA A 365 -21.57 18.37 25.24
N ALA A 366 -22.79 18.51 24.76
CA ALA A 366 -23.76 19.47 25.31
C ALA A 366 -24.29 19.05 26.69
N GLU A 367 -24.57 17.76 26.89
CA GLU A 367 -24.97 17.23 28.22
C GLU A 367 -23.83 17.36 29.24
N GLY A 368 -22.57 17.16 28.83
CA GLY A 368 -21.39 17.36 29.68
C GLY A 368 -21.18 18.82 30.11
N GLN A 369 -21.64 19.81 29.33
CA GLN A 369 -21.56 21.23 29.67
C GLN A 369 -22.68 21.68 30.58
N THR A 370 -23.90 21.12 30.47
CA THR A 370 -25.01 21.43 31.35
C THR A 370 -24.85 20.84 32.75
N ALA A 371 -24.11 19.77 32.92
CA ALA A 371 -23.80 19.19 34.24
C ALA A 371 -22.73 19.99 35.02
N ALA A 372 -22.05 20.96 34.39
CA ALA A 372 -21.02 21.80 35.01
C ALA A 372 -21.55 23.16 35.56
N GLU A 373 -22.84 23.49 35.35
CA GLU A 373 -23.48 24.74 35.77
C GLU A 373 -24.55 24.59 36.87
N GLU A 374 -24.51 23.59 37.74
CA GLU A 374 -25.27 23.63 38.99
C GLU A 374 -24.56 24.54 40.01
N PRO A 375 -25.26 25.57 40.57
CA PRO A 375 -24.64 26.48 41.51
C PRO A 375 -24.40 25.78 42.86
N ALA A 376 -23.19 25.91 43.38
CA ALA A 376 -22.83 25.44 44.71
C ALA A 376 -23.71 26.05 45.77
N GLU A 377 -24.55 25.26 46.47
CA GLU A 377 -25.22 25.66 47.69
C GLU A 377 -24.17 25.95 48.78
N GLU A 378 -24.22 27.19 49.30
CA GLU A 378 -23.45 27.62 50.49
C GLU A 378 -23.89 26.80 51.71
N GLN A 379 -22.96 26.02 52.27
CA GLN A 379 -23.12 25.46 53.60
C GLN A 379 -22.45 26.40 54.64
N PRO A 380 -23.07 26.62 55.82
CA PRO A 380 -22.55 27.54 56.82
C PRO A 380 -21.35 26.97 57.56
N ALA A 381 -20.43 27.86 57.91
CA ALA A 381 -19.24 27.61 58.68
C ALA A 381 -19.55 27.05 60.07
N GLU A 382 -19.00 25.92 60.45
CA GLU A 382 -18.84 25.48 61.83
C GLU A 382 -17.37 25.53 62.26
N GLU A 383 -17.23 26.08 63.47
CA GLU A 383 -15.96 26.43 64.12
C GLU A 383 -15.10 25.22 64.45
N GLN A 384 -13.76 25.41 64.31
CA GLN A 384 -12.76 24.52 64.83
C GLN A 384 -12.60 24.66 66.37
N PRO A 385 -12.18 23.62 67.05
CA PRO A 385 -11.09 23.79 68.04
C PRO A 385 -9.84 23.03 67.69
N ALA A 386 -8.77 23.67 68.14
CA ALA A 386 -7.34 23.36 67.93
C ALA A 386 -6.85 22.20 68.81
N GLU A 387 -5.57 21.87 68.51
CA GLU A 387 -4.59 21.07 69.30
C GLU A 387 -4.67 19.56 69.07
N GLU A 388 -3.61 18.83 68.82
CA GLU A 388 -2.20 18.84 69.25
C GLU A 388 -1.36 17.98 68.31
N GLU A 389 -0.15 18.44 67.97
CA GLU A 389 0.96 17.56 67.60
C GLU A 389 1.49 16.84 68.86
N PRO A 390 2.09 15.67 68.80
CA PRO A 390 3.51 15.61 68.40
C PRO A 390 4.05 14.28 67.82
N ALA A 391 5.26 14.43 67.32
CA ALA A 391 6.43 13.54 67.35
C ALA A 391 6.67 12.51 66.25
N GLU A 392 7.76 12.76 65.56
CA GLU A 392 8.75 11.96 64.89
C GLU A 392 8.89 10.50 65.37
N GLU A 393 9.09 9.60 64.43
CA GLU A 393 10.16 8.60 64.53
C GLU A 393 10.57 8.07 63.13
N GLU A 394 11.83 8.09 62.99
CA GLU A 394 12.84 7.73 62.05
C GLU A 394 12.87 6.25 61.63
N GLU A 395 13.57 6.07 60.51
CA GLU A 395 14.36 4.85 60.14
C GLU A 395 13.61 3.65 59.57
N LEU A 396 13.99 3.05 58.50
CA LEU A 396 15.26 2.57 57.93
C LEU A 396 14.98 1.91 56.58
N GLN A 397 15.81 2.21 55.56
CA GLN A 397 16.10 1.25 54.50
C GLN A 397 16.94 0.08 55.04
N PRO A 398 17.00 -1.11 54.38
CA PRO A 398 17.89 -1.26 53.26
C PRO A 398 17.45 -2.26 52.18
N ALA A 399 17.98 -2.02 51.00
CA ALA A 399 18.49 -2.86 49.92
C ALA A 399 18.51 -4.40 50.08
N ALA A 400 18.05 -5.05 49.00
CA ALA A 400 18.79 -6.07 48.24
C ALA A 400 18.08 -6.26 46.88
#